data_e415559aea9818ed2dabd83b2f708e86
#
_entry.id   e415559aea9818ed2dabd83b2f708e86
#
_cell.length_a   1.000
_cell.length_b   1.000
_cell.length_c   1.000
_cell.angle_alpha   90.00
_cell.angle_beta   90.00
_cell.angle_gamma   90.00
#
_symmetry.space_group_name_H-M   'P 1'
#
loop_
_entity.id
_entity.type
_entity.pdbx_description
1 polymer ?
#
loop_
_entity_poly.entity_id
_entity_poly.type
_entity_poly.pdbx_seq_one_letter_code
_entity_poly.pdbx_strand_id
1 'polypeptide(L)'
;AISVRALDGSAKPILSVNGQHPVAPASTEKLITTLAALELLGPDYHWITRFFADKRPENDHIGTLYMQGGGDPTWTIEQFQLEVERLAAHGITHIDGDFVVDRGLFNLPEGDPDAFDGKGNRPYNQFPDAALVNYNNTSFEFVPDETQNVAHVITVPTLAGVAVPASIPLGKGKCGDWKGFHVKATENGQKEVVFEGDYPSACGPKVYNMVSFNKNEFLERTFRALWEKDGRTWSGHVVEGKIPEKAEQIMVHVSQPLREVVALTNKWSNNQIARHLFLSTAAASGLPGLKAYDLPTSRATIMSWLQTLGVNTQGFVLDNGSGLSRTSRVTADGMAQMLVAGWSSPYMSEYMSSLPISGVDGTMRKRKTAKTYAHMKTGYLENVRAIGGYVQTKSGKRYAVFATVHDGQAVWQGIPFLDRVIEWVHELP
;
A
#
# COMPACT_ATOMS: atom_id res chain seq x y z
N ALA A 1 8.59 16.52 -18.71
CA ALA A 1 7.42 16.37 -19.60
C ALA A 1 6.17 16.95 -18.92
N ILE A 2 5.30 17.58 -19.69
CA ILE A 2 4.06 18.19 -19.20
C ILE A 2 2.96 17.95 -20.23
N SER A 3 1.74 17.67 -19.77
CA SER A 3 0.53 17.74 -20.58
C SER A 3 -0.63 18.29 -19.75
N VAL A 4 -1.35 19.25 -20.33
CA VAL A 4 -2.53 19.89 -19.70
C VAL A 4 -3.67 19.86 -20.72
N ARG A 5 -4.83 19.33 -20.30
CA ARG A 5 -6.04 19.18 -21.13
C ARG A 5 -7.25 19.78 -20.43
N ALA A 6 -8.06 20.53 -21.18
CA ALA A 6 -9.35 20.96 -20.69
C ALA A 6 -10.31 19.75 -20.53
N LEU A 7 -11.21 19.80 -19.56
CA LEU A 7 -12.26 18.79 -19.33
C LEU A 7 -13.59 19.22 -19.98
N ASP A 8 -13.51 19.85 -21.12
CA ASP A 8 -14.64 20.39 -21.92
C ASP A 8 -14.91 19.60 -23.19
N GLY A 9 -14.26 18.45 -23.37
CA GLY A 9 -14.35 17.62 -24.56
C GLY A 9 -13.35 17.98 -25.67
N SER A 10 -12.48 18.96 -25.45
CA SER A 10 -11.43 19.34 -26.42
C SER A 10 -10.44 18.20 -26.65
N ALA A 11 -10.20 17.85 -27.93
CA ALA A 11 -9.32 16.75 -28.27
C ALA A 11 -7.81 17.08 -28.09
N LYS A 12 -7.44 18.36 -28.17
CA LYS A 12 -6.04 18.82 -28.12
C LYS A 12 -5.64 19.26 -26.70
N PRO A 13 -4.40 19.00 -26.28
CA PRO A 13 -3.87 19.60 -25.06
C PRO A 13 -3.74 21.11 -25.23
N ILE A 14 -3.97 21.87 -24.18
CA ILE A 14 -3.68 23.31 -24.15
C ILE A 14 -2.18 23.57 -23.96
N LEU A 15 -1.47 22.60 -23.38
CA LEU A 15 -0.02 22.58 -23.24
C LEU A 15 0.46 21.13 -23.37
N SER A 16 1.48 20.91 -24.21
CA SER A 16 2.22 19.65 -24.29
C SER A 16 3.70 19.96 -24.51
N VAL A 17 4.54 19.62 -23.54
CA VAL A 17 6.00 19.75 -23.62
C VAL A 17 6.61 18.39 -23.39
N ASN A 18 7.34 17.89 -24.40
CA ASN A 18 7.85 16.50 -24.39
C ASN A 18 6.75 15.47 -24.09
N GLY A 19 5.51 15.76 -24.52
CA GLY A 19 4.32 15.03 -24.13
C GLY A 19 4.31 13.56 -24.53
N GLN A 20 4.99 13.20 -25.62
CA GLN A 20 5.13 11.83 -26.16
C GLN A 20 6.41 11.13 -25.70
N HIS A 21 7.32 11.83 -24.99
CA HIS A 21 8.56 11.22 -24.52
C HIS A 21 8.29 10.30 -23.32
N PRO A 22 8.72 9.01 -23.35
CA PRO A 22 8.55 8.11 -22.23
C PRO A 22 9.36 8.57 -21.00
N VAL A 23 8.69 8.73 -19.88
CA VAL A 23 9.26 9.21 -18.62
C VAL A 23 8.90 8.28 -17.46
N ALA A 24 9.72 8.27 -16.41
CA ALA A 24 9.41 7.54 -15.19
C ALA A 24 8.23 8.23 -14.45
N PRO A 25 7.12 7.51 -14.19
CA PRO A 25 5.96 8.09 -13.51
C PRO A 25 6.15 8.26 -12.00
N ALA A 26 7.07 7.52 -11.40
CA ALA A 26 7.10 7.35 -9.96
C ALA A 26 5.69 6.97 -9.45
N SER A 27 5.32 7.36 -8.23
CA SER A 27 4.01 7.01 -7.66
C SER A 27 2.78 7.62 -8.37
N THR A 28 2.95 8.42 -9.43
CA THR A 28 1.81 8.81 -10.29
C THR A 28 1.30 7.65 -11.16
N GLU A 29 2.06 6.54 -11.30
CA GLU A 29 1.55 5.28 -11.89
C GLU A 29 0.29 4.79 -11.17
N LYS A 30 0.16 5.07 -9.87
CA LYS A 30 -1.03 4.73 -9.08
C LYS A 30 -2.33 5.35 -9.61
N LEU A 31 -2.24 6.44 -10.38
CA LEU A 31 -3.40 7.00 -11.08
C LEU A 31 -4.00 6.00 -12.07
N ILE A 32 -3.14 5.30 -12.83
CA ILE A 32 -3.57 4.23 -13.74
C ILE A 32 -4.14 3.07 -12.93
N THR A 33 -3.39 2.60 -11.94
CA THR A 33 -3.75 1.43 -11.13
C THR A 33 -5.09 1.60 -10.43
N THR A 34 -5.35 2.76 -9.84
CA THR A 34 -6.58 3.00 -9.07
C THR A 34 -7.79 3.25 -9.95
N LEU A 35 -7.63 3.94 -11.08
CA LEU A 35 -8.72 4.11 -12.04
C LEU A 35 -9.07 2.77 -12.71
N ALA A 36 -8.06 2.01 -13.14
CA ALA A 36 -8.25 0.69 -13.72
C ALA A 36 -8.97 -0.26 -12.74
N ALA A 37 -8.57 -0.26 -11.46
CA ALA A 37 -9.25 -1.08 -10.47
C ALA A 37 -10.73 -0.69 -10.30
N LEU A 38 -11.05 0.61 -10.21
CA LEU A 38 -12.44 1.07 -10.11
C LEU A 38 -13.27 0.67 -11.34
N GLU A 39 -12.72 0.84 -12.53
CA GLU A 39 -13.45 0.56 -13.79
C GLU A 39 -13.62 -0.94 -14.07
N LEU A 40 -12.58 -1.73 -13.77
CA LEU A 40 -12.53 -3.14 -14.09
C LEU A 40 -13.20 -4.04 -13.04
N LEU A 41 -13.10 -3.66 -11.76
CA LEU A 41 -13.63 -4.46 -10.65
C LEU A 41 -14.90 -3.87 -10.05
N GLY A 42 -15.15 -2.58 -10.24
CA GLY A 42 -16.25 -1.85 -9.61
C GLY A 42 -15.91 -1.33 -8.21
N PRO A 43 -16.53 -0.20 -7.77
CA PRO A 43 -16.22 0.46 -6.50
C PRO A 43 -16.58 -0.37 -5.26
N ASP A 44 -17.48 -1.32 -5.39
CA ASP A 44 -17.96 -2.22 -4.33
C ASP A 44 -17.27 -3.60 -4.35
N TYR A 45 -16.18 -3.74 -5.09
CA TYR A 45 -15.37 -4.96 -5.06
C TYR A 45 -14.76 -5.18 -3.67
N HIS A 46 -14.80 -6.43 -3.20
CA HIS A 46 -14.24 -6.88 -1.93
C HIS A 46 -13.28 -8.05 -2.11
N TRP A 47 -12.25 -8.10 -1.30
CA TRP A 47 -11.37 -9.26 -1.17
C TRP A 47 -11.94 -10.19 -0.09
N ILE A 48 -11.95 -11.49 -0.39
CA ILE A 48 -12.58 -12.50 0.48
C ILE A 48 -11.53 -13.46 0.99
N THR A 49 -11.21 -13.41 2.27
CA THR A 49 -10.36 -14.40 2.95
C THR A 49 -11.25 -15.40 3.66
N ARG A 50 -10.94 -16.70 3.52
CA ARG A 50 -11.74 -17.77 4.11
C ARG A 50 -10.93 -18.56 5.10
N PHE A 51 -11.57 -18.93 6.20
CA PHE A 51 -11.00 -19.79 7.22
C PHE A 51 -11.70 -21.13 7.21
N PHE A 52 -10.91 -22.19 7.40
CA PHE A 52 -11.40 -23.56 7.44
C PHE A 52 -10.77 -24.27 8.64
N ALA A 53 -11.39 -25.35 9.06
CA ALA A 53 -10.83 -26.32 10.00
C ALA A 53 -10.81 -27.71 9.36
N ASP A 54 -9.98 -28.60 9.87
CA ASP A 54 -9.95 -30.01 9.46
C ASP A 54 -11.25 -30.76 9.77
N LYS A 55 -11.96 -30.29 10.82
CA LYS A 55 -13.28 -30.77 11.27
C LYS A 55 -14.01 -29.64 11.99
N ARG A 56 -15.30 -29.80 12.22
CA ARG A 56 -16.05 -28.91 13.11
C ARG A 56 -15.47 -28.95 14.53
N PRO A 57 -15.55 -27.83 15.29
CA PRO A 57 -15.12 -27.84 16.69
C PRO A 57 -15.79 -28.96 17.49
N GLU A 58 -15.01 -29.73 18.17
CA GLU A 58 -15.45 -30.80 19.05
C GLU A 58 -14.82 -30.59 20.42
N ASN A 59 -15.68 -30.42 21.46
CA ASN A 59 -15.22 -30.02 22.81
C ASN A 59 -14.26 -28.83 22.77
N ASP A 60 -14.62 -27.80 21.96
CA ASP A 60 -13.86 -26.56 21.75
C ASP A 60 -12.46 -26.70 21.08
N HIS A 61 -12.16 -27.88 20.57
CA HIS A 61 -10.91 -28.20 19.84
C HIS A 61 -11.09 -28.31 18.33
N ILE A 62 -10.10 -27.84 17.60
CA ILE A 62 -9.85 -28.19 16.19
C ILE A 62 -8.41 -28.71 16.06
N GLY A 63 -8.17 -29.57 15.07
CA GLY A 63 -6.81 -30.02 14.76
C GLY A 63 -6.03 -28.94 14.03
N THR A 64 -6.32 -28.72 12.77
CA THR A 64 -5.64 -27.73 11.92
C THR A 64 -6.55 -26.59 11.55
N LEU A 65 -6.04 -25.36 11.70
CA LEU A 65 -6.66 -24.14 11.19
C LEU A 65 -6.09 -23.87 9.78
N TYR A 66 -6.95 -23.50 8.84
CA TYR A 66 -6.53 -23.12 7.49
C TYR A 66 -7.04 -21.71 7.17
N MET A 67 -6.23 -20.95 6.43
CA MET A 67 -6.61 -19.64 5.88
C MET A 67 -6.30 -19.60 4.38
N GLN A 68 -7.33 -19.39 3.56
CA GLN A 68 -7.17 -19.09 2.15
C GLN A 68 -7.11 -17.58 1.98
N GLY A 69 -5.94 -17.05 1.66
CA GLY A 69 -5.71 -15.63 1.48
C GLY A 69 -6.48 -15.08 0.30
N GLY A 70 -7.26 -14.02 0.55
CA GLY A 70 -8.09 -13.34 -0.46
C GLY A 70 -7.40 -12.16 -1.14
N GLY A 71 -6.19 -11.80 -0.73
CA GLY A 71 -5.46 -10.66 -1.28
C GLY A 71 -5.88 -9.29 -0.74
N ASP A 72 -6.58 -9.23 0.40
CA ASP A 72 -6.94 -7.97 1.06
C ASP A 72 -5.69 -7.15 1.40
N PRO A 73 -5.50 -5.95 0.80
CA PRO A 73 -4.33 -5.13 1.08
C PRO A 73 -4.46 -4.27 2.34
N THR A 74 -5.62 -4.30 3.00
CA THR A 74 -5.96 -3.37 4.08
C THR A 74 -6.28 -4.04 5.40
N TRP A 75 -5.95 -5.32 5.54
CA TRP A 75 -6.20 -6.09 6.75
C TRP A 75 -5.25 -5.65 7.87
N THR A 76 -5.67 -4.61 8.62
CA THR A 76 -4.89 -4.04 9.73
C THR A 76 -4.91 -4.95 10.95
N ILE A 77 -4.05 -4.65 11.92
CA ILE A 77 -3.98 -5.43 13.17
C ILE A 77 -5.31 -5.40 13.94
N GLU A 78 -6.02 -4.29 13.95
CA GLU A 78 -7.30 -4.15 14.61
C GLU A 78 -8.37 -5.05 13.98
N GLN A 79 -8.42 -5.09 12.65
CA GLN A 79 -9.31 -5.97 11.91
C GLN A 79 -8.92 -7.44 12.11
N PHE A 80 -7.63 -7.76 12.07
CA PHE A 80 -7.14 -9.11 12.31
C PHE A 80 -7.47 -9.58 13.74
N GLN A 81 -7.31 -8.71 14.73
CA GLN A 81 -7.72 -9.02 16.11
C GLN A 81 -9.22 -9.35 16.18
N LEU A 82 -10.07 -8.58 15.50
CA LEU A 82 -11.50 -8.86 15.44
C LEU A 82 -11.77 -10.25 14.83
N GLU A 83 -11.06 -10.62 13.77
CA GLU A 83 -11.22 -11.95 13.17
C GLU A 83 -10.74 -13.08 14.09
N VAL A 84 -9.68 -12.86 14.86
CA VAL A 84 -9.23 -13.81 15.89
C VAL A 84 -10.30 -14.00 16.98
N GLU A 85 -10.94 -12.94 17.43
CA GLU A 85 -12.06 -13.03 18.38
C GLU A 85 -13.30 -13.71 17.78
N ARG A 86 -13.61 -13.44 16.51
CA ARG A 86 -14.69 -14.13 15.79
C ARG A 86 -14.40 -15.62 15.66
N LEU A 87 -13.16 -16.01 15.40
CA LEU A 87 -12.74 -17.40 15.36
C LEU A 87 -13.02 -18.09 16.71
N ALA A 88 -12.66 -17.46 17.82
CA ALA A 88 -12.97 -17.96 19.16
C ALA A 88 -14.49 -18.05 19.42
N ALA A 89 -15.26 -17.07 18.92
CA ALA A 89 -16.72 -17.07 19.06
C ALA A 89 -17.42 -18.22 18.31
N HIS A 90 -16.73 -18.88 17.37
CA HIS A 90 -17.20 -20.16 16.80
C HIS A 90 -17.04 -21.37 17.74
N GLY A 91 -16.68 -21.14 19.01
CA GLY A 91 -16.53 -22.17 20.03
C GLY A 91 -15.17 -22.86 19.99
N ILE A 92 -14.15 -22.20 19.43
CA ILE A 92 -12.78 -22.74 19.35
C ILE A 92 -11.94 -22.05 20.43
N THR A 93 -11.37 -22.84 21.35
CA THR A 93 -10.42 -22.34 22.35
C THR A 93 -9.06 -23.05 22.28
N HIS A 94 -9.01 -24.18 21.56
CA HIS A 94 -7.82 -24.99 21.41
C HIS A 94 -7.57 -25.32 19.93
N ILE A 95 -6.36 -25.04 19.47
CA ILE A 95 -5.87 -25.42 18.13
C ILE A 95 -4.69 -26.38 18.36
N ASP A 96 -4.89 -27.66 18.03
CA ASP A 96 -3.94 -28.73 18.38
C ASP A 96 -2.86 -28.93 17.32
N GLY A 97 -3.07 -28.42 16.11
CA GLY A 97 -2.16 -28.55 14.97
C GLY A 97 -1.74 -27.22 14.38
N ASP A 98 -1.29 -27.24 13.13
CA ASP A 98 -0.74 -26.08 12.45
C ASP A 98 -1.82 -25.08 12.00
N PHE A 99 -1.38 -23.86 11.75
CA PHE A 99 -2.11 -22.85 11.00
C PHE A 99 -1.57 -22.79 9.57
N VAL A 100 -2.28 -23.49 8.68
CA VAL A 100 -1.90 -23.63 7.28
C VAL A 100 -2.42 -22.42 6.48
N VAL A 101 -1.54 -21.76 5.73
CA VAL A 101 -1.87 -20.55 4.96
C VAL A 101 -1.71 -20.80 3.47
N ASP A 102 -2.81 -20.72 2.72
CA ASP A 102 -2.79 -20.78 1.25
C ASP A 102 -2.67 -19.35 0.68
N ARG A 103 -1.51 -19.06 0.09
CA ARG A 103 -1.21 -17.80 -0.60
C ARG A 103 -1.33 -17.88 -2.12
N GLY A 104 -1.87 -18.97 -2.62
CA GLY A 104 -1.86 -19.30 -4.05
C GLY A 104 -2.70 -18.38 -4.95
N LEU A 105 -3.39 -17.37 -4.40
CA LEU A 105 -4.10 -16.37 -5.21
C LEU A 105 -3.11 -15.49 -5.99
N PHE A 106 -1.92 -15.20 -5.46
CA PHE A 106 -0.89 -14.44 -6.16
C PHE A 106 0.23 -15.37 -6.61
N ASN A 107 0.49 -15.36 -7.92
CA ASN A 107 1.62 -16.08 -8.53
C ASN A 107 2.72 -15.07 -8.88
N LEU A 108 3.64 -14.86 -7.97
CA LEU A 108 4.72 -13.90 -8.10
C LEU A 108 6.06 -14.61 -8.05
N PRO A 109 7.05 -14.13 -8.83
CA PRO A 109 8.41 -14.60 -8.66
C PRO A 109 8.94 -14.21 -7.27
N GLU A 110 9.85 -14.99 -6.75
CA GLU A 110 10.62 -14.58 -5.58
C GLU A 110 11.36 -13.27 -5.90
N GLY A 111 11.34 -12.35 -4.95
CA GLY A 111 11.97 -11.05 -5.09
C GLY A 111 12.78 -10.69 -3.85
N ASP A 112 13.76 -9.84 -4.05
CA ASP A 112 14.58 -9.27 -2.99
C ASP A 112 14.06 -7.87 -2.62
N PRO A 113 13.51 -7.66 -1.40
CA PRO A 113 13.07 -6.34 -0.95
C PRO A 113 14.19 -5.29 -0.90
N ASP A 114 15.45 -5.70 -0.79
CA ASP A 114 16.62 -4.80 -0.81
C ASP A 114 16.98 -4.32 -2.23
N ALA A 115 16.53 -4.99 -3.28
CA ALA A 115 16.96 -4.75 -4.65
C ALA A 115 16.71 -3.32 -5.16
N PHE A 116 15.72 -2.62 -4.62
CA PHE A 116 15.38 -1.28 -5.11
C PHE A 116 16.30 -0.18 -4.56
N ASP A 117 16.51 -0.15 -3.24
CA ASP A 117 17.23 0.94 -2.56
C ASP A 117 18.05 0.47 -1.32
N GLY A 118 18.23 -0.83 -1.13
CA GLY A 118 18.96 -1.41 0.01
C GLY A 118 18.22 -1.28 1.35
N LYS A 119 16.90 -1.07 1.32
CA LYS A 119 16.06 -0.87 2.52
C LYS A 119 14.93 -1.88 2.60
N GLY A 120 15.27 -3.16 2.47
CA GLY A 120 14.30 -4.26 2.46
C GLY A 120 13.45 -4.37 3.71
N ASN A 121 13.89 -3.83 4.84
CA ASN A 121 13.10 -3.78 6.07
C ASN A 121 12.02 -2.69 6.07
N ARG A 122 11.90 -1.89 5.00
CA ARG A 122 10.85 -0.87 4.90
C ARG A 122 9.59 -1.45 4.29
N PRO A 123 8.39 -1.14 4.85
CA PRO A 123 7.13 -1.68 4.34
C PRO A 123 6.87 -1.37 2.86
N TYR A 124 7.33 -0.22 2.35
CA TYR A 124 7.09 0.18 0.96
C TYR A 124 7.84 -0.69 -0.07
N ASN A 125 8.88 -1.43 0.35
CA ASN A 125 9.63 -2.36 -0.50
C ASN A 125 9.06 -3.79 -0.50
N GLN A 126 8.13 -4.11 0.41
CA GLN A 126 7.58 -5.45 0.52
C GLN A 126 6.74 -5.83 -0.69
N PHE A 127 6.79 -7.13 -1.04
CA PHE A 127 6.00 -7.71 -2.13
C PHE A 127 4.55 -7.97 -1.69
N PRO A 128 3.60 -8.02 -2.64
CA PRO A 128 2.24 -8.45 -2.34
C PRO A 128 2.17 -9.85 -1.74
N ASP A 129 1.20 -10.06 -0.87
CA ASP A 129 0.91 -11.35 -0.26
C ASP A 129 -0.61 -11.55 -0.19
N ALA A 130 -1.11 -12.68 -0.67
CA ALA A 130 -2.54 -12.97 -0.64
C ALA A 130 -3.11 -13.09 0.77
N ALA A 131 -2.28 -13.35 1.76
CA ALA A 131 -2.62 -13.45 3.19
C ALA A 131 -1.90 -12.38 4.03
N LEU A 132 -1.80 -11.16 3.49
CA LEU A 132 -1.11 -10.05 4.15
C LEU A 132 -1.88 -9.59 5.39
N VAL A 133 -1.19 -9.56 6.54
CA VAL A 133 -1.70 -8.99 7.79
C VAL A 133 -0.82 -7.81 8.19
N ASN A 134 -1.45 -6.68 8.52
CA ASN A 134 -0.80 -5.47 9.00
C ASN A 134 0.42 -5.03 8.17
N TYR A 135 0.35 -5.20 6.84
CA TYR A 135 1.47 -4.90 5.93
C TYR A 135 2.78 -5.63 6.26
N ASN A 136 2.72 -6.75 7.00
CA ASN A 136 3.89 -7.42 7.59
C ASN A 136 4.76 -6.46 8.43
N ASN A 137 4.14 -5.49 9.08
CA ASN A 137 4.79 -4.35 9.71
C ASN A 137 4.62 -4.31 11.22
N THR A 138 5.70 -4.01 11.93
CA THR A 138 5.68 -3.60 13.33
C THR A 138 5.98 -2.11 13.43
N SER A 139 5.11 -1.38 14.11
CA SER A 139 5.27 0.04 14.40
C SER A 139 5.84 0.22 15.80
N PHE A 140 6.86 1.07 15.91
CA PHE A 140 7.42 1.52 17.17
C PHE A 140 7.17 3.02 17.30
N GLU A 141 6.33 3.41 18.24
CA GLU A 141 6.09 4.80 18.56
C GLU A 141 6.98 5.22 19.73
N PHE A 142 7.78 6.25 19.53
CA PHE A 142 8.65 6.84 20.53
C PHE A 142 8.01 8.11 21.05
N VAL A 143 7.77 8.17 22.37
CA VAL A 143 7.17 9.32 23.04
C VAL A 143 8.18 9.85 24.08
N PRO A 144 8.87 10.97 23.78
CA PRO A 144 9.82 11.55 24.72
C PRO A 144 9.16 12.02 26.02
N ASP A 145 9.74 11.63 27.16
CA ASP A 145 9.43 12.13 28.49
C ASP A 145 10.68 12.77 29.09
N GLU A 146 10.75 14.09 29.05
CA GLU A 146 11.89 14.84 29.55
C GLU A 146 12.00 14.77 31.07
N THR A 147 10.91 14.52 31.80
CA THR A 147 10.92 14.44 33.27
C THR A 147 11.59 13.17 33.75
N GLN A 148 11.43 12.07 33.02
CA GLN A 148 12.08 10.79 33.31
C GLN A 148 13.37 10.59 32.50
N ASN A 149 13.70 11.51 31.60
CA ASN A 149 14.85 11.43 30.69
C ASN A 149 14.86 10.16 29.82
N VAL A 150 13.67 9.72 29.36
CA VAL A 150 13.48 8.55 28.51
C VAL A 150 12.54 8.86 27.36
N ALA A 151 12.62 8.08 26.29
CA ALA A 151 11.54 7.94 25.30
C ALA A 151 10.83 6.62 25.57
N HIS A 152 9.52 6.67 25.89
CA HIS A 152 8.69 5.48 25.99
C HIS A 152 8.51 4.87 24.60
N VAL A 153 8.48 3.53 24.54
CA VAL A 153 8.32 2.78 23.29
C VAL A 153 7.00 2.03 23.32
N ILE A 154 6.10 2.40 22.40
CA ILE A 154 4.83 1.70 22.19
C ILE A 154 4.96 0.84 20.95
N THR A 155 4.72 -0.46 21.06
CA THR A 155 4.87 -1.43 19.97
C THR A 155 3.51 -1.95 19.51
N VAL A 156 3.25 -1.88 18.20
CA VAL A 156 2.01 -2.36 17.57
C VAL A 156 2.33 -3.12 16.28
N PRO A 157 1.90 -4.39 16.15
CA PRO A 157 1.29 -5.24 17.17
C PRO A 157 2.31 -5.74 18.19
N THR A 158 1.81 -6.24 19.33
CA THR A 158 2.61 -7.10 20.19
C THR A 158 2.88 -8.43 19.50
N LEU A 159 4.12 -8.90 19.55
CA LEU A 159 4.55 -10.15 18.92
C LEU A 159 4.98 -11.17 19.97
N ALA A 160 4.42 -12.37 19.92
CA ALA A 160 4.77 -13.44 20.86
C ALA A 160 6.27 -13.80 20.75
N GLY A 161 6.93 -13.92 21.92
CA GLY A 161 8.34 -14.28 22.00
C GLY A 161 9.29 -13.20 21.45
N VAL A 162 8.86 -11.93 21.41
CA VAL A 162 9.71 -10.78 21.05
C VAL A 162 9.77 -9.81 22.22
N ALA A 163 10.94 -9.65 22.80
CA ALA A 163 11.18 -8.66 23.85
C ALA A 163 11.45 -7.29 23.20
N VAL A 164 10.73 -6.26 23.66
CA VAL A 164 10.93 -4.89 23.26
C VAL A 164 11.15 -4.04 24.51
N PRO A 165 12.25 -3.26 24.61
CA PRO A 165 12.42 -2.32 25.70
C PRO A 165 11.25 -1.34 25.78
N ALA A 166 10.67 -1.17 26.97
CA ALA A 166 9.55 -0.23 27.17
C ALA A 166 9.96 1.23 27.07
N SER A 167 11.26 1.52 27.19
CA SER A 167 11.82 2.86 27.04
C SER A 167 13.29 2.80 26.64
N ILE A 168 13.80 3.89 26.11
CA ILE A 168 15.22 4.12 25.83
C ILE A 168 15.63 5.50 26.39
N PRO A 169 16.91 5.72 26.77
CA PRO A 169 17.37 7.03 27.24
C PRO A 169 17.18 8.13 26.20
N LEU A 170 16.94 9.37 26.66
CA LEU A 170 16.95 10.54 25.79
C LEU A 170 18.38 11.05 25.57
N GLY A 171 18.68 11.34 24.30
CA GLY A 171 19.91 11.97 23.87
C GLY A 171 19.73 13.44 23.46
N LYS A 172 20.82 14.22 23.48
CA LYS A 172 20.85 15.64 23.09
C LYS A 172 21.18 15.87 21.61
N GLY A 173 21.35 14.80 20.82
CA GLY A 173 21.72 14.88 19.41
C GLY A 173 20.61 15.44 18.51
N LYS A 174 20.96 15.69 17.24
CA LYS A 174 19.98 16.02 16.19
C LYS A 174 19.14 14.79 15.86
N CYS A 175 17.90 14.99 15.46
CA CYS A 175 17.00 13.87 15.13
C CYS A 175 17.55 12.95 14.03
N GLY A 176 18.37 13.47 13.10
CA GLY A 176 19.03 12.68 12.06
C GLY A 176 20.20 11.81 12.55
N ASP A 177 20.65 12.00 13.78
CA ASP A 177 21.81 11.27 14.31
C ASP A 177 21.42 9.91 14.92
N TRP A 178 20.13 9.61 15.07
CA TRP A 178 19.70 8.34 15.63
C TRP A 178 19.94 7.19 14.67
N LYS A 179 20.64 6.16 15.15
CA LYS A 179 21.07 5.02 14.33
C LYS A 179 19.98 3.99 14.07
N GLY A 180 18.87 4.06 14.82
CA GLY A 180 17.74 3.17 14.63
C GLY A 180 17.75 1.94 15.53
N PHE A 181 17.33 0.81 14.99
CA PHE A 181 17.17 -0.42 15.74
C PHE A 181 17.23 -1.65 14.82
N HIS A 182 17.49 -2.81 15.42
CA HIS A 182 17.46 -4.11 14.75
C HIS A 182 16.88 -5.19 15.66
N VAL A 183 16.58 -6.35 15.09
CA VAL A 183 16.12 -7.53 15.83
C VAL A 183 17.23 -8.56 15.87
N LYS A 184 17.55 -9.07 17.04
CA LYS A 184 18.52 -10.16 17.22
C LYS A 184 17.86 -11.38 17.88
N ALA A 185 18.45 -12.56 17.68
CA ALA A 185 18.09 -13.76 18.43
C ALA A 185 18.78 -13.72 19.80
N THR A 186 18.08 -14.20 20.84
CA THR A 186 18.64 -14.43 22.17
C THR A 186 19.11 -15.89 22.28
N GLU A 187 19.90 -16.19 23.30
CA GLU A 187 20.39 -17.57 23.56
C GLU A 187 19.26 -18.58 23.73
N ASN A 188 18.10 -18.16 24.21
CA ASN A 188 16.93 -19.01 24.44
C ASN A 188 16.04 -19.14 23.18
N GLY A 189 16.49 -18.70 22.00
CA GLY A 189 15.71 -18.73 20.76
C GLY A 189 14.59 -17.68 20.67
N GLN A 190 14.41 -16.84 21.69
CA GLN A 190 13.53 -15.68 21.62
C GLN A 190 14.15 -14.60 20.72
N LYS A 191 13.37 -13.59 20.41
CA LYS A 191 13.84 -12.40 19.68
C LYS A 191 13.85 -11.20 20.60
N GLU A 192 14.77 -10.27 20.34
CA GLU A 192 14.86 -9.01 21.08
C GLU A 192 15.05 -7.86 20.09
N VAL A 193 14.30 -6.77 20.29
CA VAL A 193 14.54 -5.52 19.59
C VAL A 193 15.61 -4.74 20.34
N VAL A 194 16.68 -4.38 19.63
CA VAL A 194 17.80 -3.60 20.17
C VAL A 194 17.76 -2.22 19.53
N PHE A 195 17.66 -1.19 20.36
CA PHE A 195 17.75 0.19 19.93
C PHE A 195 19.21 0.67 20.02
N GLU A 196 19.68 1.33 18.96
CA GLU A 196 21.07 1.76 18.84
C GLU A 196 21.25 3.21 19.31
N GLY A 197 21.76 3.37 20.51
CA GLY A 197 22.01 4.65 21.14
C GLY A 197 20.77 5.31 21.75
N ASP A 198 20.94 6.55 22.21
CA ASP A 198 19.89 7.31 22.85
C ASP A 198 18.94 7.92 21.82
N TYR A 199 17.67 8.05 22.16
CA TYR A 199 16.67 8.69 21.30
C TYR A 199 16.80 10.22 21.39
N PRO A 200 17.08 10.94 20.28
CA PRO A 200 17.23 12.38 20.35
C PRO A 200 15.91 13.09 20.70
N SER A 201 15.88 13.84 21.80
CA SER A 201 14.69 14.59 22.22
C SER A 201 14.19 15.56 21.14
N ALA A 202 15.08 16.09 20.32
CA ALA A 202 14.76 16.93 19.17
C ALA A 202 13.89 16.26 18.10
N CYS A 203 13.77 14.92 18.12
CA CYS A 203 12.84 14.20 17.22
C CYS A 203 11.36 14.43 17.56
N GLY A 204 11.04 14.73 18.83
CA GLY A 204 9.68 14.71 19.32
C GLY A 204 9.04 13.30 19.21
N PRO A 205 7.73 13.19 19.35
CA PRO A 205 7.04 11.91 19.12
C PRO A 205 7.15 11.47 17.66
N LYS A 206 7.54 10.19 17.43
CA LYS A 206 7.66 9.62 16.09
C LYS A 206 7.29 8.16 16.06
N VAL A 207 6.70 7.75 14.94
CA VAL A 207 6.43 6.35 14.62
C VAL A 207 7.42 5.86 13.56
N TYR A 208 8.06 4.73 13.83
CA TYR A 208 8.90 4.01 12.90
C TYR A 208 8.27 2.67 12.55
N ASN A 209 8.13 2.43 11.25
CA ASN A 209 7.58 1.21 10.71
C ASN A 209 8.70 0.32 10.18
N MET A 210 8.69 -0.95 10.55
CA MET A 210 9.70 -1.90 10.14
C MET A 210 9.11 -3.29 9.89
N VAL A 211 9.59 -3.93 8.83
CA VAL A 211 9.42 -5.36 8.58
C VAL A 211 10.60 -6.08 9.23
N SER A 212 10.32 -6.80 10.31
CA SER A 212 11.34 -7.46 11.14
C SER A 212 11.41 -8.96 10.93
N PHE A 213 10.35 -9.54 10.35
CA PHE A 213 10.18 -10.98 10.21
C PHE A 213 9.67 -11.32 8.82
N ASN A 214 9.92 -12.55 8.35
CA ASN A 214 9.24 -13.04 7.17
C ASN A 214 7.73 -13.17 7.44
N LYS A 215 6.94 -13.30 6.38
CA LYS A 215 5.47 -13.27 6.45
C LYS A 215 4.85 -14.35 7.34
N ASN A 216 5.47 -15.55 7.39
CA ASN A 216 4.96 -16.66 8.22
C ASN A 216 5.28 -16.41 9.70
N GLU A 217 6.52 -16.03 9.99
CA GLU A 217 6.96 -15.73 11.35
C GLU A 217 6.19 -14.53 11.94
N PHE A 218 5.96 -13.47 11.15
CA PHE A 218 5.15 -12.33 11.59
C PHE A 218 3.71 -12.74 11.90
N LEU A 219 3.08 -13.50 10.99
CA LEU A 219 1.71 -13.99 11.21
C LEU A 219 1.63 -14.90 12.43
N GLU A 220 2.58 -15.82 12.60
CA GLU A 220 2.62 -16.74 13.75
C GLU A 220 2.72 -15.97 15.07
N ARG A 221 3.68 -15.05 15.17
CA ARG A 221 3.90 -14.26 16.39
C ARG A 221 2.71 -13.35 16.72
N THR A 222 2.10 -12.77 15.69
CA THR A 222 0.92 -11.92 15.85
C THR A 222 -0.30 -12.73 16.26
N PHE A 223 -0.57 -13.84 15.56
CA PHE A 223 -1.70 -14.70 15.86
C PHE A 223 -1.57 -15.28 17.27
N ARG A 224 -0.39 -15.79 17.64
CA ARG A 224 -0.12 -16.36 18.97
C ARG A 224 -0.35 -15.33 20.08
N ALA A 225 0.16 -14.11 19.90
CA ALA A 225 -0.03 -13.04 20.88
C ALA A 225 -1.50 -12.66 21.08
N LEU A 226 -2.30 -12.69 20.01
CA LEU A 226 -3.74 -12.39 20.07
C LEU A 226 -4.55 -13.57 20.57
N TRP A 227 -4.18 -14.81 20.18
CA TRP A 227 -4.93 -16.00 20.53
C TRP A 227 -4.77 -16.37 22.00
N GLU A 228 -3.53 -16.42 22.49
CA GLU A 228 -3.20 -16.95 23.81
C GLU A 228 -3.46 -15.96 24.96
N LYS A 229 -3.67 -14.67 24.67
CA LYS A 229 -3.88 -13.63 25.70
C LYS A 229 -5.06 -13.90 26.65
N ASP A 230 -6.08 -14.63 26.17
CA ASP A 230 -7.29 -14.93 26.93
C ASP A 230 -7.36 -16.40 27.40
N GLY A 231 -6.18 -17.05 27.51
CA GLY A 231 -6.06 -18.43 28.01
C GLY A 231 -6.38 -19.51 26.95
N ARG A 232 -6.61 -19.14 25.70
CA ARG A 232 -6.70 -20.08 24.59
C ARG A 232 -5.33 -20.70 24.30
N THR A 233 -5.29 -21.87 23.67
CA THR A 233 -4.04 -22.57 23.39
C THR A 233 -3.86 -22.87 21.90
N TRP A 234 -2.64 -22.85 21.48
CA TRP A 234 -2.22 -23.27 20.14
C TRP A 234 -0.84 -23.91 20.17
N SER A 235 -0.75 -25.18 19.77
CA SER A 235 0.49 -25.97 19.85
C SER A 235 1.28 -26.05 18.52
N GLY A 236 0.68 -25.61 17.41
CA GLY A 236 1.31 -25.66 16.08
C GLY A 236 2.10 -24.43 15.67
N HIS A 237 2.39 -24.36 14.39
CA HIS A 237 3.11 -23.28 13.72
C HIS A 237 2.36 -22.78 12.49
N VAL A 238 2.74 -21.59 11.97
CA VAL A 238 2.28 -21.13 10.66
C VAL A 238 3.11 -21.82 9.57
N VAL A 239 2.42 -22.54 8.69
CA VAL A 239 3.02 -23.23 7.54
C VAL A 239 2.30 -22.87 6.24
N GLU A 240 3.00 -22.83 5.13
CA GLU A 240 2.37 -22.65 3.82
C GLU A 240 1.81 -23.98 3.31
N GLY A 241 0.60 -23.94 2.74
CA GLY A 241 -0.03 -25.14 2.21
C GLY A 241 -1.31 -24.84 1.45
N LYS A 242 -1.96 -25.87 0.96
CA LYS A 242 -3.25 -25.80 0.29
C LYS A 242 -4.37 -26.21 1.22
N ILE A 243 -5.56 -25.67 0.98
CA ILE A 243 -6.77 -26.07 1.71
C ILE A 243 -7.18 -27.48 1.21
N PRO A 244 -7.28 -28.49 2.09
CA PRO A 244 -7.78 -29.79 1.71
C PRO A 244 -9.27 -29.73 1.28
N GLU A 245 -9.67 -30.55 0.31
CA GLU A 245 -11.07 -30.60 -0.15
C GLU A 245 -12.07 -30.95 0.96
N LYS A 246 -11.62 -31.67 1.99
CA LYS A 246 -12.43 -32.09 3.13
C LYS A 246 -12.49 -31.05 4.26
N ALA A 247 -11.70 -29.98 4.17
CA ALA A 247 -11.71 -28.93 5.19
C ALA A 247 -13.06 -28.20 5.21
N GLU A 248 -13.59 -27.97 6.41
CA GLU A 248 -14.87 -27.31 6.59
C GLU A 248 -14.66 -25.79 6.75
N GLN A 249 -15.37 -25.00 5.94
CA GLN A 249 -15.32 -23.55 6.07
C GLN A 249 -16.04 -23.15 7.36
N ILE A 250 -15.31 -22.43 8.21
CA ILE A 250 -15.81 -21.98 9.51
C ILE A 250 -16.08 -20.48 9.55
N MET A 251 -15.34 -19.67 8.78
CA MET A 251 -15.48 -18.21 8.83
C MET A 251 -15.07 -17.58 7.51
N VAL A 252 -15.60 -16.39 7.25
CA VAL A 252 -15.25 -15.53 6.11
C VAL A 252 -14.93 -14.12 6.62
N HIS A 253 -13.80 -13.59 6.20
CA HIS A 253 -13.47 -12.18 6.30
C HIS A 253 -13.75 -11.50 4.96
N VAL A 254 -14.41 -10.36 5.01
CA VAL A 254 -14.71 -9.49 3.87
C VAL A 254 -14.03 -8.15 4.09
N SER A 255 -13.20 -7.75 3.15
CA SER A 255 -12.45 -6.49 3.22
C SER A 255 -13.34 -5.25 3.17
N GLN A 256 -12.74 -4.08 3.37
CA GLN A 256 -13.36 -2.81 2.97
C GLN A 256 -13.61 -2.80 1.44
N PRO A 257 -14.64 -2.05 0.96
CA PRO A 257 -14.90 -1.93 -0.46
C PRO A 257 -13.77 -1.18 -1.19
N LEU A 258 -13.56 -1.52 -2.46
CA LEU A 258 -12.47 -0.97 -3.28
C LEU A 258 -12.41 0.57 -3.27
N ARG A 259 -13.55 1.28 -3.26
CA ARG A 259 -13.59 2.76 -3.22
C ARG A 259 -12.83 3.35 -2.03
N GLU A 260 -12.86 2.68 -0.87
CA GLU A 260 -12.13 3.12 0.33
C GLU A 260 -10.63 2.77 0.22
N VAL A 261 -10.34 1.60 -0.33
CA VAL A 261 -8.97 1.15 -0.56
C VAL A 261 -8.24 2.04 -1.57
N VAL A 262 -8.92 2.49 -2.61
CA VAL A 262 -8.41 3.48 -3.59
C VAL A 262 -8.06 4.80 -2.91
N ALA A 263 -8.89 5.26 -1.98
CA ALA A 263 -8.60 6.48 -1.22
C ALA A 263 -7.33 6.35 -0.37
N LEU A 264 -7.17 5.24 0.36
CA LEU A 264 -5.94 4.95 1.11
C LEU A 264 -4.70 4.89 0.20
N THR A 265 -4.85 4.26 -0.97
CA THR A 265 -3.78 4.14 -1.97
C THR A 265 -3.28 5.51 -2.43
N ASN A 266 -4.19 6.39 -2.82
CA ASN A 266 -3.83 7.67 -3.42
C ASN A 266 -3.44 8.72 -2.38
N LYS A 267 -4.21 8.86 -1.29
CA LYS A 267 -3.94 9.85 -0.22
C LYS A 267 -2.56 9.67 0.41
N TRP A 268 -2.18 8.42 0.71
CA TRP A 268 -0.93 8.11 1.40
C TRP A 268 0.16 7.56 0.48
N SER A 269 -0.15 7.38 -0.80
CA SER A 269 0.78 6.82 -1.78
C SER A 269 1.29 5.40 -1.40
N ASN A 270 0.42 4.58 -0.80
CA ASN A 270 0.78 3.26 -0.31
C ASN A 270 1.15 2.31 -1.46
N ASN A 271 2.39 1.79 -1.43
CA ASN A 271 2.90 0.93 -2.48
C ASN A 271 2.35 -0.50 -2.40
N GLN A 272 2.21 -1.04 -1.18
CA GLN A 272 1.70 -2.41 -1.01
C GLN A 272 0.25 -2.49 -1.49
N ILE A 273 -0.60 -1.55 -1.07
CA ILE A 273 -1.98 -1.50 -1.55
C ILE A 273 -2.01 -1.37 -3.08
N ALA A 274 -1.22 -0.48 -3.66
CA ALA A 274 -1.20 -0.29 -5.11
C ALA A 274 -0.81 -1.57 -5.86
N ARG A 275 0.17 -2.34 -5.36
CA ARG A 275 0.59 -3.61 -5.95
C ARG A 275 -0.52 -4.68 -5.87
N HIS A 276 -1.27 -4.73 -4.76
CA HIS A 276 -2.42 -5.62 -4.63
C HIS A 276 -3.55 -5.23 -5.59
N LEU A 277 -3.89 -3.93 -5.68
CA LEU A 277 -4.86 -3.43 -6.65
C LEU A 277 -4.48 -3.82 -8.08
N PHE A 278 -3.21 -3.61 -8.43
CA PHE A 278 -2.68 -3.95 -9.75
C PHE A 278 -2.87 -5.45 -10.06
N LEU A 279 -2.50 -6.33 -9.14
CA LEU A 279 -2.68 -7.77 -9.29
C LEU A 279 -4.16 -8.15 -9.37
N SER A 280 -5.01 -7.52 -8.56
CA SER A 280 -6.45 -7.82 -8.54
C SER A 280 -7.14 -7.52 -9.87
N THR A 281 -6.59 -6.63 -10.71
CA THR A 281 -7.15 -6.38 -12.05
C THR A 281 -7.09 -7.59 -12.96
N ALA A 282 -6.23 -8.58 -12.69
CA ALA A 282 -6.20 -9.84 -13.42
C ALA A 282 -7.56 -10.60 -13.36
N ALA A 283 -8.36 -10.39 -12.32
CA ALA A 283 -9.70 -10.95 -12.21
C ALA A 283 -10.61 -10.53 -13.37
N ALA A 284 -10.38 -9.37 -13.97
CA ALA A 284 -11.13 -8.83 -15.11
C ALA A 284 -10.51 -9.18 -16.48
N SER A 285 -9.50 -10.06 -16.52
CA SER A 285 -8.82 -10.45 -17.77
C SER A 285 -9.70 -11.20 -18.77
N GLY A 286 -10.80 -11.78 -18.31
CA GLY A 286 -11.65 -12.65 -19.11
C GLY A 286 -11.02 -14.01 -19.44
N LEU A 287 -9.86 -14.34 -18.84
CA LEU A 287 -9.19 -15.62 -19.06
C LEU A 287 -9.97 -16.78 -18.40
N PRO A 288 -10.41 -17.80 -19.16
CA PRO A 288 -11.12 -18.94 -18.58
C PRO A 288 -10.23 -19.69 -17.57
N GLY A 289 -10.77 -19.98 -16.39
CA GLY A 289 -10.10 -20.81 -15.39
C GLY A 289 -8.90 -20.16 -14.71
N LEU A 290 -8.79 -18.84 -14.73
CA LEU A 290 -7.73 -18.12 -14.01
C LEU A 290 -7.82 -18.44 -12.51
N LYS A 291 -6.79 -19.11 -11.97
CA LYS A 291 -6.74 -19.54 -10.57
C LYS A 291 -5.83 -18.65 -9.70
N ALA A 292 -4.91 -17.92 -10.33
CA ALA A 292 -3.96 -17.06 -9.64
C ALA A 292 -3.70 -15.80 -10.48
N TYR A 293 -3.42 -14.71 -9.79
CA TYR A 293 -3.12 -13.41 -10.38
C TYR A 293 -1.62 -13.21 -10.50
N ASP A 294 -1.17 -12.77 -11.64
CA ASP A 294 0.24 -12.48 -11.91
C ASP A 294 0.43 -11.12 -12.58
N LEU A 295 1.67 -10.64 -12.60
CA LEU A 295 2.01 -9.35 -13.19
C LEU A 295 1.77 -9.30 -14.71
N PRO A 296 2.13 -10.31 -15.52
CA PRO A 296 1.86 -10.29 -16.96
C PRO A 296 0.37 -10.15 -17.31
N THR A 297 -0.49 -10.93 -16.66
CA THR A 297 -1.95 -10.87 -16.86
C THR A 297 -2.50 -9.50 -16.47
N SER A 298 -2.09 -8.97 -15.31
CA SER A 298 -2.53 -7.65 -14.84
C SER A 298 -2.09 -6.54 -15.78
N ARG A 299 -0.84 -6.57 -16.27
CA ARG A 299 -0.34 -5.61 -17.26
C ARG A 299 -1.15 -5.64 -18.54
N ALA A 300 -1.37 -6.83 -19.09
CA ALA A 300 -2.14 -7.01 -20.32
C ALA A 300 -3.57 -6.48 -20.15
N THR A 301 -4.22 -6.78 -19.04
CA THR A 301 -5.58 -6.34 -18.72
C THR A 301 -5.67 -4.81 -18.66
N ILE A 302 -4.76 -4.16 -17.93
CA ILE A 302 -4.74 -2.70 -17.81
C ILE A 302 -4.39 -2.02 -19.14
N MET A 303 -3.40 -2.55 -19.89
CA MET A 303 -3.03 -1.99 -21.19
C MET A 303 -4.18 -2.10 -22.19
N SER A 304 -4.89 -3.22 -22.24
CA SER A 304 -6.08 -3.39 -23.07
C SER A 304 -7.17 -2.40 -22.68
N TRP A 305 -7.44 -2.26 -21.39
CA TRP A 305 -8.42 -1.29 -20.89
C TRP A 305 -8.07 0.15 -21.27
N LEU A 306 -6.80 0.60 -21.10
CA LEU A 306 -6.37 1.94 -21.53
C LEU A 306 -6.63 2.19 -23.03
N GLN A 307 -6.41 1.17 -23.86
CA GLN A 307 -6.68 1.25 -25.30
C GLN A 307 -8.17 1.41 -25.60
N THR A 308 -9.05 0.73 -24.84
CA THR A 308 -10.51 0.91 -25.00
C THR A 308 -10.97 2.33 -24.67
N LEU A 309 -10.25 3.03 -23.80
CA LEU A 309 -10.48 4.44 -23.48
C LEU A 309 -9.91 5.42 -24.54
N GLY A 310 -9.25 4.91 -25.58
CA GLY A 310 -8.60 5.74 -26.61
C GLY A 310 -7.31 6.41 -26.12
N VAL A 311 -6.72 5.94 -25.04
CA VAL A 311 -5.43 6.46 -24.53
C VAL A 311 -4.31 6.00 -25.43
N ASN A 312 -3.45 6.93 -25.85
CA ASN A 312 -2.22 6.56 -26.54
C ASN A 312 -1.22 5.95 -25.55
N THR A 313 -1.08 4.63 -25.60
CA THR A 313 -0.21 3.85 -24.71
C THR A 313 1.19 3.61 -25.30
N GLN A 314 1.53 4.22 -26.45
CA GLN A 314 2.86 4.10 -27.02
C GLN A 314 3.92 4.62 -26.03
N GLY A 315 4.91 3.79 -25.73
CA GLY A 315 5.95 4.09 -24.76
C GLY A 315 5.56 3.81 -23.29
N PHE A 316 4.37 3.29 -23.03
CA PHE A 316 4.00 2.82 -21.68
C PHE A 316 4.68 1.48 -21.38
N VAL A 317 5.24 1.40 -20.20
CA VAL A 317 5.73 0.17 -19.56
C VAL A 317 5.21 0.19 -18.12
N LEU A 318 4.28 -0.68 -17.81
CA LEU A 318 3.77 -0.86 -16.45
C LEU A 318 4.52 -2.01 -15.79
N ASP A 319 5.09 -1.78 -14.62
CA ASP A 319 5.84 -2.82 -13.89
C ASP A 319 4.97 -3.50 -12.82
N ASN A 320 4.63 -2.78 -11.77
CA ASN A 320 3.99 -3.36 -10.59
C ASN A 320 2.83 -2.50 -10.03
N GLY A 321 2.42 -1.47 -10.74
CA GLY A 321 1.29 -0.60 -10.40
C GLY A 321 1.55 0.41 -9.27
N SER A 322 2.68 0.34 -8.59
CA SER A 322 3.00 1.28 -7.51
C SER A 322 3.85 2.47 -7.95
N GLY A 323 4.55 2.33 -9.07
CA GLY A 323 5.54 3.28 -9.57
C GLY A 323 6.87 3.27 -8.80
N LEU A 324 7.02 2.41 -7.80
CA LEU A 324 8.33 2.09 -7.22
C LEU A 324 9.02 1.08 -8.15
N SER A 325 9.57 1.60 -9.24
CA SER A 325 10.12 0.83 -10.35
C SER A 325 11.21 1.60 -11.06
N ARG A 326 12.23 0.88 -11.54
CA ARG A 326 13.27 1.41 -12.43
C ARG A 326 12.87 1.32 -13.92
N THR A 327 11.88 0.51 -14.25
CA THR A 327 11.47 0.21 -15.62
C THR A 327 10.17 0.85 -16.06
N SER A 328 9.26 1.20 -15.15
CA SER A 328 7.99 1.84 -15.49
C SER A 328 8.19 3.12 -16.31
N ARG A 329 7.43 3.24 -17.39
CA ARG A 329 7.40 4.39 -18.28
C ARG A 329 5.98 4.76 -18.67
N VAL A 330 5.73 6.06 -18.77
CA VAL A 330 4.49 6.65 -19.29
C VAL A 330 4.81 7.84 -20.16
N THR A 331 3.86 8.34 -20.93
CA THR A 331 3.97 9.63 -21.62
C THR A 331 3.05 10.64 -20.94
N ALA A 332 3.44 11.92 -20.92
CA ALA A 332 2.62 12.96 -20.29
C ALA A 332 1.26 13.12 -20.99
N ASP A 333 1.24 13.03 -22.32
CA ASP A 333 -0.01 13.12 -23.08
C ASP A 333 -0.92 11.92 -22.83
N GLY A 334 -0.38 10.70 -22.75
CA GLY A 334 -1.15 9.50 -22.42
C GLY A 334 -1.74 9.57 -21.01
N MET A 335 -0.97 10.04 -20.04
CA MET A 335 -1.46 10.23 -18.67
C MET A 335 -2.57 11.28 -18.60
N ALA A 336 -2.44 12.40 -19.30
CA ALA A 336 -3.47 13.42 -19.35
C ALA A 336 -4.73 12.92 -20.09
N GLN A 337 -4.60 12.10 -21.15
CA GLN A 337 -5.72 11.44 -21.82
C GLN A 337 -6.47 10.49 -20.86
N MET A 338 -5.73 9.69 -20.11
CA MET A 338 -6.31 8.79 -19.11
C MET A 338 -7.06 9.58 -18.03
N LEU A 339 -6.53 10.71 -17.56
CA LEU A 339 -7.23 11.58 -16.60
C LEU A 339 -8.50 12.19 -17.19
N VAL A 340 -8.51 12.58 -18.50
CA VAL A 340 -9.73 13.02 -19.18
C VAL A 340 -10.76 11.90 -19.26
N ALA A 341 -10.35 10.67 -19.57
CA ALA A 341 -11.24 9.51 -19.55
C ALA A 341 -11.80 9.25 -18.15
N GLY A 342 -10.95 9.33 -17.11
CA GLY A 342 -11.36 9.19 -15.71
C GLY A 342 -12.36 10.27 -15.25
N TRP A 343 -12.28 11.48 -15.81
CA TRP A 343 -13.27 12.52 -15.58
C TRP A 343 -14.66 12.16 -16.14
N SER A 344 -14.70 11.43 -17.24
CA SER A 344 -15.94 10.96 -17.88
C SER A 344 -16.41 9.60 -17.37
N SER A 345 -15.69 9.00 -16.45
CA SER A 345 -16.04 7.71 -15.83
C SER A 345 -17.29 7.82 -14.96
N PRO A 346 -18.15 6.77 -14.92
CA PRO A 346 -19.22 6.70 -13.93
C PRO A 346 -18.71 6.72 -12.48
N TYR A 347 -17.42 6.39 -12.26
CA TYR A 347 -16.77 6.37 -10.95
C TYR A 347 -15.86 7.59 -10.72
N MET A 348 -16.10 8.67 -11.44
CA MET A 348 -15.29 9.90 -11.34
C MET A 348 -15.28 10.45 -9.92
N SER A 349 -16.40 10.40 -9.20
CA SER A 349 -16.51 10.92 -7.84
C SER A 349 -15.58 10.18 -6.87
N GLU A 350 -15.58 8.86 -6.91
CA GLU A 350 -14.73 7.98 -6.10
C GLU A 350 -13.25 8.19 -6.45
N TYR A 351 -12.96 8.27 -7.75
CA TYR A 351 -11.59 8.47 -8.23
C TYR A 351 -11.05 9.83 -7.81
N MET A 352 -11.78 10.91 -8.08
CA MET A 352 -11.34 12.28 -7.75
C MET A 352 -11.20 12.49 -6.23
N SER A 353 -12.16 12.00 -5.44
CA SER A 353 -12.13 12.14 -3.98
C SER A 353 -10.97 11.38 -3.35
N SER A 354 -10.47 10.33 -4.01
CA SER A 354 -9.31 9.56 -3.56
C SER A 354 -7.99 10.34 -3.66
N LEU A 355 -7.92 11.37 -4.51
CA LEU A 355 -6.68 12.12 -4.72
C LEU A 355 -6.38 13.08 -3.56
N PRO A 356 -5.11 13.27 -3.19
CA PRO A 356 -4.69 14.28 -2.23
C PRO A 356 -5.12 15.68 -2.65
N ILE A 357 -5.66 16.44 -1.69
CA ILE A 357 -6.11 17.82 -1.92
C ILE A 357 -5.03 18.80 -1.46
N SER A 358 -4.66 19.73 -2.33
CA SER A 358 -3.62 20.72 -2.04
C SER A 358 -3.94 21.54 -0.79
N GLY A 359 -3.02 21.58 0.16
CA GLY A 359 -3.14 22.29 1.41
C GLY A 359 -4.16 21.73 2.41
N VAL A 360 -4.69 20.51 2.16
CA VAL A 360 -5.74 19.90 3.00
C VAL A 360 -5.30 18.55 3.53
N ASP A 361 -5.05 17.59 2.64
CA ASP A 361 -4.83 16.21 3.07
C ASP A 361 -3.74 15.45 2.29
N GLY A 362 -3.50 14.21 2.71
CA GLY A 362 -2.59 13.27 2.07
C GLY A 362 -1.20 13.83 1.83
N THR A 363 -0.59 13.44 0.73
CA THR A 363 0.76 13.89 0.35
C THR A 363 0.83 15.36 -0.08
N MET A 364 -0.32 16.00 -0.29
CA MET A 364 -0.42 17.42 -0.68
C MET A 364 -0.71 18.37 0.49
N ARG A 365 -0.92 17.86 1.71
CA ARG A 365 -1.37 18.68 2.87
C ARG A 365 -0.48 19.88 3.21
N LYS A 366 0.82 19.79 2.92
CA LYS A 366 1.78 20.87 3.18
C LYS A 366 2.01 21.80 1.98
N ARG A 367 1.42 21.49 0.81
CA ARG A 367 1.53 22.30 -0.40
C ARG A 367 0.48 23.41 -0.36
N LYS A 368 0.86 24.62 -0.78
CA LYS A 368 -0.05 25.80 -0.72
C LYS A 368 -0.58 26.20 -2.09
N THR A 369 -0.05 25.62 -3.16
CA THR A 369 -0.40 25.95 -4.55
C THR A 369 -1.86 25.57 -4.84
N ALA A 370 -2.63 26.45 -5.48
CA ALA A 370 -4.05 26.25 -5.79
C ALA A 370 -4.82 25.57 -4.63
N LYS A 371 -4.62 26.06 -3.41
CA LYS A 371 -5.13 25.43 -2.18
C LYS A 371 -6.63 25.13 -2.30
N THR A 372 -7.01 23.86 -2.01
CA THR A 372 -8.36 23.30 -2.13
C THR A 372 -8.87 23.07 -3.56
N TYR A 373 -8.25 23.70 -4.57
CA TYR A 373 -8.69 23.62 -5.97
C TYR A 373 -7.91 22.60 -6.81
N ALA A 374 -6.88 21.97 -6.23
CA ALA A 374 -6.08 20.96 -6.90
C ALA A 374 -6.18 19.62 -6.17
N HIS A 375 -6.60 18.59 -6.90
CA HIS A 375 -6.67 17.17 -6.46
C HIS A 375 -5.59 16.40 -7.20
N MET A 376 -4.45 16.14 -6.54
CA MET A 376 -3.23 15.74 -7.22
C MET A 376 -2.54 14.56 -6.55
N LYS A 377 -2.20 13.55 -7.34
CA LYS A 377 -1.29 12.46 -6.94
C LYS A 377 0.16 12.89 -7.15
N THR A 378 0.98 12.73 -6.13
CA THR A 378 2.43 13.01 -6.18
C THR A 378 3.25 11.76 -6.51
N GLY A 379 4.42 11.94 -7.13
CA GLY A 379 5.40 10.91 -7.40
C GLY A 379 6.83 11.35 -7.05
N TYR A 380 7.58 10.46 -6.36
CA TYR A 380 8.95 10.70 -5.92
C TYR A 380 9.81 9.47 -6.17
N LEU A 381 10.89 9.64 -6.90
CA LEU A 381 12.04 8.76 -6.93
C LEU A 381 13.30 9.61 -6.73
N GLU A 382 14.47 9.01 -6.71
CA GLU A 382 15.74 9.70 -6.45
C GLU A 382 15.89 10.99 -7.30
N ASN A 383 15.75 10.88 -8.63
CA ASN A 383 15.88 11.99 -9.56
C ASN A 383 14.56 12.36 -10.27
N VAL A 384 13.42 11.97 -9.70
CA VAL A 384 12.10 12.21 -10.33
C VAL A 384 11.18 12.89 -9.33
N ARG A 385 10.50 13.94 -9.82
CA ARG A 385 9.33 14.53 -9.16
C ARG A 385 8.21 14.56 -10.18
N ALA A 386 7.06 14.00 -9.82
CA ALA A 386 5.91 13.93 -10.70
C ALA A 386 4.63 14.33 -9.97
N ILE A 387 3.65 14.79 -10.73
CA ILE A 387 2.33 15.13 -10.24
C ILE A 387 1.30 14.87 -11.35
N GLY A 388 0.12 14.40 -10.97
CA GLY A 388 -0.98 14.20 -11.91
C GLY A 388 -2.33 14.27 -11.22
N GLY A 389 -3.35 14.75 -11.91
CA GLY A 389 -4.70 14.89 -11.36
C GLY A 389 -5.48 16.03 -11.98
N TYR A 390 -6.31 16.70 -11.16
CA TYR A 390 -7.27 17.69 -11.61
C TYR A 390 -7.05 19.02 -10.90
N VAL A 391 -7.13 20.11 -11.68
CA VAL A 391 -7.03 21.48 -11.18
C VAL A 391 -8.26 22.27 -11.65
N GLN A 392 -8.91 22.95 -10.71
CA GLN A 392 -9.97 23.91 -11.01
C GLN A 392 -9.40 25.32 -11.07
N THR A 393 -9.75 26.07 -12.13
CA THR A 393 -9.36 27.47 -12.30
C THR A 393 -10.19 28.40 -11.43
N LYS A 394 -9.75 29.64 -11.27
CA LYS A 394 -10.53 30.72 -10.63
C LYS A 394 -11.85 30.98 -11.33
N SER A 395 -11.91 30.75 -12.65
CA SER A 395 -13.14 30.88 -13.45
C SER A 395 -14.10 29.69 -13.32
N GLY A 396 -13.69 28.62 -12.60
CA GLY A 396 -14.50 27.40 -12.40
C GLY A 396 -14.28 26.32 -13.44
N LYS A 397 -13.49 26.54 -14.47
CA LYS A 397 -13.12 25.52 -15.45
C LYS A 397 -12.21 24.46 -14.81
N ARG A 398 -12.17 23.26 -15.37
CA ARG A 398 -11.36 22.15 -14.84
C ARG A 398 -10.44 21.58 -15.90
N TYR A 399 -9.26 21.18 -15.46
CA TYR A 399 -8.20 20.65 -16.30
C TYR A 399 -7.60 19.38 -15.73
N ALA A 400 -7.31 18.41 -16.61
CA ALA A 400 -6.44 17.30 -16.33
C ALA A 400 -4.98 17.75 -16.52
N VAL A 401 -4.14 17.48 -15.53
CA VAL A 401 -2.73 17.87 -15.52
C VAL A 401 -1.86 16.68 -15.21
N PHE A 402 -0.83 16.48 -16.02
CA PHE A 402 0.28 15.60 -15.69
C PHE A 402 1.59 16.31 -15.95
N ALA A 403 2.49 16.32 -14.98
CA ALA A 403 3.82 16.90 -15.12
C ALA A 403 4.86 16.07 -14.37
N THR A 404 6.04 15.94 -14.97
CA THR A 404 7.18 15.28 -14.33
C THR A 404 8.49 15.96 -14.70
N VAL A 405 9.38 16.04 -13.71
CA VAL A 405 10.78 16.47 -13.83
C VAL A 405 11.66 15.28 -13.53
N HIS A 406 12.54 14.96 -14.48
CA HIS A 406 13.52 13.90 -14.34
C HIS A 406 14.91 14.50 -14.55
N ASP A 407 15.58 14.86 -13.47
CA ASP A 407 16.88 15.52 -13.46
C ASP A 407 17.55 15.39 -12.09
N GLY A 408 18.88 15.45 -12.02
CA GLY A 408 19.61 15.43 -10.76
C GLY A 408 19.22 16.54 -9.79
N GLN A 409 18.72 17.68 -10.30
CA GLN A 409 18.22 18.79 -9.48
C GLN A 409 16.73 18.67 -9.10
N ALA A 410 16.03 17.63 -9.57
CA ALA A 410 14.62 17.42 -9.27
C ALA A 410 14.34 17.35 -7.76
N VAL A 411 15.32 16.90 -6.97
CA VAL A 411 15.24 16.85 -5.50
C VAL A 411 14.93 18.21 -4.91
N TRP A 412 15.55 19.27 -5.43
CA TRP A 412 15.47 20.63 -4.87
C TRP A 412 14.48 21.53 -5.63
N GLN A 413 14.47 21.44 -6.96
CA GLN A 413 13.72 22.37 -7.83
C GLN A 413 12.44 21.75 -8.38
N GLY A 414 12.31 20.43 -8.37
CA GLY A 414 11.18 19.74 -8.99
C GLY A 414 9.84 20.10 -8.37
N ILE A 415 9.75 20.16 -7.03
CA ILE A 415 8.50 20.54 -6.34
C ILE A 415 8.11 21.99 -6.64
N PRO A 416 8.98 22.99 -6.46
CA PRO A 416 8.66 24.36 -6.82
C PRO A 416 8.23 24.53 -8.28
N PHE A 417 8.86 23.81 -9.21
CA PHE A 417 8.46 23.83 -10.61
C PHE A 417 7.06 23.26 -10.83
N LEU A 418 6.77 22.09 -10.26
CA LEU A 418 5.45 21.46 -10.36
C LEU A 418 4.35 22.31 -9.71
N ASP A 419 4.66 23.00 -8.61
CA ASP A 419 3.75 23.95 -7.98
C ASP A 419 3.40 25.12 -8.90
N ARG A 420 4.39 25.64 -9.66
CA ARG A 420 4.14 26.68 -10.65
C ARG A 420 3.26 26.20 -11.80
N VAL A 421 3.41 24.96 -12.24
CA VAL A 421 2.52 24.37 -13.26
C VAL A 421 1.08 24.35 -12.76
N ILE A 422 0.83 23.91 -11.52
CA ILE A 422 -0.50 23.88 -10.93
C ILE A 422 -1.06 25.31 -10.81
N GLU A 423 -0.26 26.24 -10.31
CA GLU A 423 -0.69 27.64 -10.14
C GLU A 423 -1.03 28.28 -11.49
N TRP A 424 -0.19 28.07 -12.51
CA TRP A 424 -0.46 28.55 -13.87
C TRP A 424 -1.80 28.01 -14.39
N VAL A 425 -2.11 26.72 -14.21
CA VAL A 425 -3.40 26.16 -14.60
C VAL A 425 -4.55 26.79 -13.82
N HIS A 426 -4.36 27.01 -12.51
CA HIS A 426 -5.38 27.64 -11.65
C HIS A 426 -5.71 29.08 -12.06
N GLU A 427 -4.73 29.81 -12.62
CA GLU A 427 -4.87 31.18 -13.09
C GLU A 427 -5.44 31.29 -14.54
N LEU A 428 -5.61 30.18 -15.26
CA LEU A 428 -6.21 30.21 -16.59
C LEU A 428 -7.62 30.79 -16.57
N PRO A 429 -8.01 31.55 -17.64
CA PRO A 429 -9.31 32.22 -17.74
C PRO A 429 -10.51 31.26 -17.84
#